data_5de15f03b182aec6b23351953b1a4ccd
#
_entry.id   5de15f03b182aec6b23351953b1a4ccd
#
_cell.length_a   1.000
_cell.length_b   1.000
_cell.length_c   1.000
_cell.angle_alpha   90.00
_cell.angle_beta   90.00
_cell.angle_gamma   90.00
#
_symmetry.space_group_name_H-M   'P 1'
#
loop_
_entity.id
_entity.type
_entity.pdbx_description
1 polymer ?
#
loop_
_entity_poly.entity_id
_entity_poly.type
_entity_poly.pdbx_seq_one_letter_code
_entity_poly.pdbx_strand_id
1 'polypeptide(L)'
;GRIVNGGYVAPVSKINLDFNFILNCLTDNKNIEEYIEKSYIDLDYVVFCNNQTQFYLKILEKEGFTDEDKKITEKGQMATQFQEIPSVAFTDFFIKQKDMLNLISTKEYITLFSIFTSIRIPDEDRVHNYESINISDNCKKLFKKITKTLNFWSNIEADFGHNCDKYNIQYDLAEIIYKWTFVQDEKGAI
;
A
#
# COMPACT_ATOMS: atom_id res chain seq x y z
N GLY A 1 49.71 11.67 17.04
CA GLY A 1 48.49 10.98 16.66
C GLY A 1 47.31 11.69 17.30
N ARG A 2 46.45 12.38 16.49
CA ARG A 2 45.18 12.93 16.97
C ARG A 2 44.18 11.77 17.06
N ILE A 3 43.76 11.42 18.28
CA ILE A 3 42.61 10.55 18.49
C ILE A 3 41.39 11.39 18.17
N VAL A 4 40.74 11.10 17.05
CA VAL A 4 39.42 11.64 16.74
C VAL A 4 38.45 10.90 17.61
N ASN A 5 37.96 11.50 18.67
CA ASN A 5 36.79 11.04 19.42
C ASN A 5 35.54 11.26 18.54
N GLY A 6 35.38 10.43 17.55
CA GLY A 6 34.11 10.28 16.86
C GLY A 6 33.16 9.54 17.79
N GLY A 7 32.22 10.25 18.39
CA GLY A 7 31.16 9.60 19.13
C GLY A 7 30.48 8.54 18.23
N TYR A 8 30.46 7.32 18.71
CA TYR A 8 29.74 6.24 18.03
C TYR A 8 28.24 6.59 18.09
N VAL A 9 27.73 7.07 17.00
CA VAL A 9 26.29 7.19 16.82
C VAL A 9 25.81 5.80 16.43
N ALA A 10 25.26 5.07 17.39
CA ALA A 10 24.61 3.80 17.08
C ALA A 10 23.53 4.06 16.01
N PRO A 11 23.50 3.31 14.91
CA PRO A 11 22.45 3.45 13.93
C PRO A 11 21.14 3.10 14.62
N VAL A 12 20.28 4.10 14.82
CA VAL A 12 18.91 3.89 15.29
C VAL A 12 18.14 3.31 14.12
N SER A 13 17.97 1.99 14.10
CA SER A 13 17.09 1.32 13.17
C SER A 13 15.66 1.76 13.51
N LYS A 14 15.11 2.68 12.73
CA LYS A 14 13.69 3.04 12.87
C LYS A 14 12.85 1.92 12.26
N ILE A 15 12.09 1.23 13.09
CA ILE A 15 11.03 0.35 12.59
C ILE A 15 10.03 1.24 11.87
N ASN A 16 9.69 0.87 10.63
CA ASN A 16 8.54 1.46 9.98
C ASN A 16 7.28 0.76 10.51
N LEU A 17 6.67 1.34 11.54
CA LEU A 17 5.48 0.80 12.19
C LEU A 17 4.24 1.16 11.37
N ASP A 18 4.02 0.45 10.28
CA ASP A 18 2.85 0.60 9.42
C ASP A 18 1.89 -0.61 9.53
N PHE A 19 0.77 -0.54 8.81
CA PHE A 19 -0.21 -1.62 8.79
C PHE A 19 0.37 -2.96 8.31
N ASN A 20 1.28 -2.93 7.32
CA ASN A 20 1.90 -4.14 6.79
C ASN A 20 2.78 -4.82 7.84
N PHE A 21 3.56 -4.03 8.58
CA PHE A 21 4.38 -4.55 9.67
C PHE A 21 3.53 -5.24 10.72
N ILE A 22 2.43 -4.60 11.15
CA ILE A 22 1.53 -5.18 12.16
C ILE A 22 0.89 -6.47 11.67
N LEU A 23 0.35 -6.49 10.45
CA LEU A 23 -0.26 -7.69 9.88
C LEU A 23 0.74 -8.84 9.75
N ASN A 24 1.98 -8.56 9.34
CA ASN A 24 3.03 -9.57 9.27
C ASN A 24 3.39 -10.12 10.65
N CYS A 25 3.50 -9.26 11.67
CA CYS A 25 3.74 -9.72 13.03
C CYS A 25 2.61 -10.62 13.55
N LEU A 26 1.36 -10.26 13.29
CA LEU A 26 0.21 -11.09 13.66
C LEU A 26 0.19 -12.43 12.93
N THR A 27 0.55 -12.46 11.65
CA THR A 27 0.64 -13.68 10.86
C THR A 27 1.72 -14.62 11.40
N ASP A 28 2.86 -14.06 11.79
CA ASP A 28 4.00 -14.80 12.34
C ASP A 28 3.84 -15.14 13.84
N ASN A 29 2.74 -14.77 14.48
CA ASN A 29 2.52 -14.85 15.92
C ASN A 29 3.64 -14.17 16.75
N LYS A 30 4.20 -13.07 16.23
CA LYS A 30 5.23 -12.28 16.93
C LYS A 30 4.58 -11.29 17.90
N ASN A 31 5.19 -11.15 19.08
CA ASN A 31 4.78 -10.12 20.03
C ASN A 31 5.31 -8.76 19.56
N ILE A 32 4.40 -7.88 19.12
CA ILE A 32 4.73 -6.55 18.56
C ILE A 32 5.37 -5.67 19.64
N GLU A 33 4.85 -5.69 20.88
CA GLU A 33 5.35 -4.88 22.00
C GLU A 33 6.80 -5.27 22.33
N GLU A 34 7.07 -6.57 22.47
CA GLU A 34 8.42 -7.10 22.71
C GLU A 34 9.39 -6.72 21.57
N TYR A 35 8.91 -6.71 20.32
CA TYR A 35 9.72 -6.31 19.18
C TYR A 35 10.07 -4.81 19.24
N ILE A 36 9.12 -3.96 19.61
CA ILE A 36 9.31 -2.52 19.76
C ILE A 36 10.30 -2.25 20.91
N GLU A 37 10.11 -2.87 22.09
CA GLU A 37 10.99 -2.71 23.25
C GLU A 37 12.43 -3.11 22.96
N LYS A 38 12.65 -4.19 22.20
CA LYS A 38 13.99 -4.63 21.79
C LYS A 38 14.65 -3.72 20.76
N SER A 39 13.87 -2.96 20.03
CA SER A 39 14.36 -2.14 18.91
C SER A 39 14.67 -0.70 19.29
N TYR A 40 14.15 -0.21 20.43
CA TYR A 40 14.33 1.17 20.86
C TYR A 40 14.82 1.27 22.29
N ILE A 41 15.77 2.19 22.52
CA ILE A 41 16.34 2.49 23.85
C ILE A 41 15.55 3.61 24.53
N ASP A 42 14.89 4.49 23.74
CA ASP A 42 14.12 5.62 24.24
C ASP A 42 12.74 5.17 24.70
N LEU A 43 12.49 5.25 26.00
CA LEU A 43 11.22 4.82 26.61
C LEU A 43 10.03 5.65 26.14
N ASP A 44 10.18 6.95 25.92
CA ASP A 44 9.09 7.81 25.44
C ASP A 44 8.69 7.42 24.04
N TYR A 45 9.67 7.04 23.21
CA TYR A 45 9.42 6.56 21.87
C TYR A 45 8.77 5.16 21.85
N VAL A 46 9.15 4.28 22.78
CA VAL A 46 8.49 2.97 22.96
C VAL A 46 7.02 3.15 23.32
N VAL A 47 6.70 4.06 24.25
CA VAL A 47 5.31 4.38 24.62
C VAL A 47 4.54 4.92 23.41
N PHE A 48 5.14 5.81 22.64
CA PHE A 48 4.52 6.34 21.42
C PHE A 48 4.22 5.21 20.41
N CYS A 49 5.18 4.33 20.14
CA CYS A 49 5.02 3.20 19.21
C CYS A 49 3.93 2.23 19.69
N ASN A 50 3.86 1.94 20.99
CA ASN A 50 2.84 1.07 21.55
C ASN A 50 1.44 1.68 21.41
N ASN A 51 1.28 2.98 21.65
CA ASN A 51 0.01 3.68 21.46
C ASN A 51 -0.43 3.66 19.99
N GLN A 52 0.52 3.88 19.08
CA GLN A 52 0.27 3.81 17.64
C GLN A 52 -0.15 2.40 17.21
N THR A 53 0.52 1.36 17.71
CA THR A 53 0.16 -0.04 17.47
C THR A 53 -1.27 -0.33 17.90
N GLN A 54 -1.66 0.09 19.11
CA GLN A 54 -3.03 -0.12 19.60
C GLN A 54 -4.07 0.61 18.74
N PHE A 55 -3.74 1.79 18.23
CA PHE A 55 -4.61 2.52 17.31
C PHE A 55 -4.76 1.79 15.98
N TYR A 56 -3.67 1.32 15.38
CA TYR A 56 -3.70 0.57 14.13
C TYR A 56 -4.45 -0.76 14.26
N LEU A 57 -4.29 -1.48 15.37
CA LEU A 57 -5.03 -2.70 15.65
C LEU A 57 -6.55 -2.44 15.68
N LYS A 58 -7.00 -1.34 16.30
CA LYS A 58 -8.42 -0.97 16.31
C LYS A 58 -8.95 -0.66 14.91
N ILE A 59 -8.14 -0.05 14.06
CA ILE A 59 -8.53 0.22 12.67
C ILE A 59 -8.59 -1.06 11.87
N LEU A 60 -7.60 -1.95 12.01
CA LEU A 60 -7.58 -3.25 11.34
C LEU A 60 -8.77 -4.11 11.73
N GLU A 61 -9.15 -4.10 13.02
CA GLU A 61 -10.36 -4.77 13.52
C GLU A 61 -11.62 -4.16 12.90
N LYS A 62 -11.78 -2.83 12.99
CA LYS A 62 -12.94 -2.12 12.43
C LYS A 62 -13.12 -2.35 10.94
N GLU A 63 -12.03 -2.40 10.20
CA GLU A 63 -12.03 -2.63 8.75
C GLU A 63 -12.00 -4.14 8.39
N GLY A 64 -12.04 -5.04 9.39
CA GLY A 64 -12.19 -6.48 9.22
C GLY A 64 -10.93 -7.23 8.77
N PHE A 65 -9.74 -6.68 9.00
CA PHE A 65 -8.47 -7.36 8.77
C PHE A 65 -8.07 -8.27 9.94
N THR A 66 -8.53 -7.94 11.14
CA THR A 66 -8.44 -8.77 12.33
C THR A 66 -9.81 -8.96 12.95
N ASP A 67 -9.99 -9.98 13.77
CA ASP A 67 -11.17 -10.18 14.61
C ASP A 67 -11.01 -9.47 15.97
N GLU A 68 -12.03 -9.63 16.86
CA GLU A 68 -12.06 -9.05 18.21
C GLU A 68 -10.94 -9.60 19.10
N ASP A 69 -10.46 -10.83 18.84
CA ASP A 69 -9.31 -11.45 19.51
C ASP A 69 -7.95 -11.02 18.93
N LYS A 70 -7.94 -10.05 18.00
CA LYS A 70 -6.75 -9.59 17.25
C LYS A 70 -6.13 -10.68 16.35
N LYS A 71 -6.86 -11.74 16.04
CA LYS A 71 -6.42 -12.76 15.10
C LYS A 71 -6.68 -12.28 13.68
N ILE A 72 -5.74 -12.63 12.80
CA ILE A 72 -5.83 -12.25 11.39
C ILE A 72 -6.99 -12.97 10.70
N THR A 73 -7.81 -12.23 9.97
CA THR A 73 -8.91 -12.76 9.14
C THR A 73 -8.42 -13.18 7.75
N GLU A 74 -9.30 -13.79 6.93
CA GLU A 74 -8.98 -14.05 5.51
C GLU A 74 -8.63 -12.76 4.75
N LYS A 75 -9.31 -11.65 5.04
CA LYS A 75 -8.99 -10.33 4.48
C LYS A 75 -7.59 -9.87 4.90
N GLY A 76 -7.25 -10.06 6.16
CA GLY A 76 -5.92 -9.76 6.68
C GLY A 76 -4.84 -10.63 6.04
N GLN A 77 -5.09 -11.94 5.92
CA GLN A 77 -4.17 -12.86 5.24
C GLN A 77 -3.97 -12.50 3.77
N MET A 78 -5.02 -12.10 3.07
CA MET A 78 -4.89 -11.61 1.70
C MET A 78 -3.98 -10.39 1.62
N ALA A 79 -4.09 -9.45 2.57
CA ALA A 79 -3.25 -8.25 2.58
C ALA A 79 -1.75 -8.58 2.74
N THR A 80 -1.39 -9.59 3.53
CA THR A 80 0.02 -9.97 3.71
C THR A 80 0.69 -10.57 2.47
N GLN A 81 -0.09 -10.94 1.44
CA GLN A 81 0.46 -11.44 0.18
C GLN A 81 0.97 -10.32 -0.74
N PHE A 82 0.58 -9.08 -0.50
CA PHE A 82 1.01 -7.93 -1.31
C PHE A 82 2.17 -7.21 -0.64
N GLN A 83 3.33 -7.17 -1.29
CA GLN A 83 4.54 -6.51 -0.77
C GLN A 83 4.90 -5.23 -1.53
N GLU A 84 4.67 -5.21 -2.85
CA GLU A 84 5.07 -4.14 -3.75
C GLU A 84 4.04 -3.00 -3.87
N ILE A 85 2.85 -3.19 -3.32
CA ILE A 85 1.73 -2.24 -3.38
C ILE A 85 1.19 -1.98 -1.97
N PRO A 86 0.43 -0.89 -1.74
CA PRO A 86 -0.19 -0.61 -0.44
C PRO A 86 -1.21 -1.69 -0.06
N SER A 87 -0.76 -2.71 0.66
CA SER A 87 -1.47 -3.99 0.81
C SER A 87 -2.86 -3.87 1.42
N VAL A 88 -3.00 -3.13 2.52
CA VAL A 88 -4.31 -2.94 3.19
C VAL A 88 -5.28 -2.17 2.29
N ALA A 89 -4.80 -1.09 1.65
CA ALA A 89 -5.63 -0.28 0.76
C ALA A 89 -6.07 -1.07 -0.48
N PHE A 90 -5.13 -1.81 -1.09
CA PHE A 90 -5.43 -2.62 -2.26
C PHE A 90 -6.40 -3.75 -1.94
N THR A 91 -6.17 -4.48 -0.84
CA THR A 91 -7.06 -5.56 -0.40
C THR A 91 -8.46 -5.03 -0.10
N ASP A 92 -8.56 -3.91 0.59
CA ASP A 92 -9.84 -3.26 0.90
C ASP A 92 -10.58 -2.86 -0.38
N PHE A 93 -9.88 -2.24 -1.34
CA PHE A 93 -10.42 -1.94 -2.66
C PHE A 93 -10.89 -3.20 -3.39
N PHE A 94 -10.05 -4.23 -3.43
CA PHE A 94 -10.32 -5.46 -4.16
C PHE A 94 -11.60 -6.15 -3.66
N ILE A 95 -11.74 -6.27 -2.35
CA ILE A 95 -12.92 -6.89 -1.74
C ILE A 95 -14.17 -6.03 -1.95
N LYS A 96 -14.09 -4.72 -1.71
CA LYS A 96 -15.22 -3.78 -1.88
C LYS A 96 -15.68 -3.64 -3.34
N GLN A 97 -14.81 -3.91 -4.31
CA GLN A 97 -15.11 -3.78 -5.74
C GLN A 97 -15.20 -5.13 -6.46
N LYS A 98 -15.30 -6.25 -5.74
CA LYS A 98 -15.31 -7.60 -6.30
C LYS A 98 -16.29 -7.75 -7.48
N ASP A 99 -17.50 -7.25 -7.35
CA ASP A 99 -18.53 -7.38 -8.39
C ASP A 99 -18.14 -6.62 -9.66
N MET A 100 -17.57 -5.41 -9.52
CA MET A 100 -17.09 -4.63 -10.65
C MET A 100 -15.87 -5.28 -11.30
N LEU A 101 -14.95 -5.79 -10.49
CA LEU A 101 -13.76 -6.48 -10.95
C LEU A 101 -14.10 -7.75 -11.73
N ASN A 102 -15.14 -8.48 -11.36
CA ASN A 102 -15.60 -9.66 -12.10
C ASN A 102 -16.18 -9.36 -13.49
N LEU A 103 -16.50 -8.08 -13.76
CA LEU A 103 -17.10 -7.66 -15.04
C LEU A 103 -16.09 -7.06 -16.01
N ILE A 104 -14.86 -6.80 -15.58
CA ILE A 104 -13.83 -6.20 -16.42
C ILE A 104 -13.01 -7.26 -17.17
N SER A 105 -12.49 -6.87 -18.34
CA SER A 105 -11.63 -7.70 -19.16
C SER A 105 -10.22 -7.82 -18.60
N THR A 106 -9.46 -8.82 -19.02
CA THR A 106 -8.03 -8.98 -18.70
C THR A 106 -7.23 -7.72 -19.02
N LYS A 107 -7.53 -7.07 -20.15
CA LYS A 107 -6.95 -5.80 -20.56
C LYS A 107 -7.14 -4.70 -19.49
N GLU A 108 -8.37 -4.57 -18.97
CA GLU A 108 -8.69 -3.59 -17.95
C GLU A 108 -8.02 -3.92 -16.61
N TYR A 109 -7.86 -5.21 -16.28
CA TYR A 109 -7.08 -5.65 -15.13
C TYR A 109 -5.60 -5.23 -15.24
N ILE A 110 -4.96 -5.51 -16.37
CA ILE A 110 -3.55 -5.14 -16.58
C ILE A 110 -3.39 -3.63 -16.53
N THR A 111 -4.34 -2.88 -17.09
CA THR A 111 -4.36 -1.42 -17.02
C THR A 111 -4.54 -0.92 -15.58
N LEU A 112 -5.40 -1.56 -14.79
CA LEU A 112 -5.56 -1.22 -13.37
C LEU A 112 -4.26 -1.42 -12.58
N PHE A 113 -3.55 -2.52 -12.80
CA PHE A 113 -2.29 -2.77 -12.10
C PHE A 113 -1.16 -1.83 -12.52
N SER A 114 -1.19 -1.30 -13.75
CA SER A 114 -0.14 -0.42 -14.25
C SER A 114 0.03 0.88 -13.44
N ILE A 115 -1.01 1.34 -12.73
CA ILE A 115 -0.94 2.57 -11.94
C ILE A 115 -0.01 2.46 -10.71
N PHE A 116 0.33 1.24 -10.30
CA PHE A 116 1.29 1.00 -9.21
C PHE A 116 2.75 0.94 -9.70
N THR A 117 2.97 1.00 -11.02
CA THR A 117 4.32 0.98 -11.58
C THR A 117 4.87 2.40 -11.64
N SER A 118 5.97 2.62 -10.91
CA SER A 118 6.67 3.90 -10.92
C SER A 118 7.68 3.95 -12.07
N ILE A 119 7.54 4.94 -12.94
CA ILE A 119 8.50 5.23 -14.01
C ILE A 119 8.98 6.67 -13.91
N ARG A 120 10.23 6.91 -14.36
CA ARG A 120 10.76 8.27 -14.46
C ARG A 120 10.32 8.91 -15.76
N ILE A 121 9.54 9.97 -15.64
CA ILE A 121 9.05 10.78 -16.76
C ILE A 121 9.30 12.26 -16.41
N PRO A 122 9.68 13.11 -17.38
CA PRO A 122 9.70 14.57 -17.20
C PRO A 122 8.34 15.07 -16.72
N ASP A 123 8.32 16.08 -15.85
CA ASP A 123 7.07 16.57 -15.25
C ASP A 123 6.08 17.10 -16.30
N GLU A 124 6.58 17.64 -17.41
CA GLU A 124 5.78 18.10 -18.54
C GLU A 124 5.02 17.00 -19.28
N ASP A 125 5.54 15.75 -19.22
CA ASP A 125 4.94 14.58 -19.88
C ASP A 125 4.05 13.76 -18.95
N ARG A 126 3.97 14.11 -17.66
CA ARG A 126 3.19 13.35 -16.67
C ARG A 126 1.69 13.46 -16.87
N VAL A 127 1.03 12.34 -16.72
CA VAL A 127 -0.42 12.25 -16.68
C VAL A 127 -0.93 12.48 -15.24
N HIS A 128 -1.34 13.70 -14.94
CA HIS A 128 -1.86 14.06 -13.61
C HIS A 128 -3.32 13.67 -13.40
N ASN A 129 -4.07 13.44 -14.48
CA ASN A 129 -5.50 13.15 -14.41
C ASN A 129 -5.88 12.00 -15.34
N TYR A 130 -6.38 10.91 -14.74
CA TYR A 130 -6.84 9.74 -15.50
C TYR A 130 -8.07 10.03 -16.39
N GLU A 131 -8.80 11.10 -16.16
CA GLU A 131 -9.94 11.48 -17.03
C GLU A 131 -9.47 11.90 -18.44
N SER A 132 -8.23 12.39 -18.56
CA SER A 132 -7.67 12.84 -19.84
C SER A 132 -7.16 11.71 -20.74
N ILE A 133 -6.98 10.49 -20.21
CA ILE A 133 -6.46 9.36 -20.98
C ILE A 133 -7.56 8.55 -21.67
N ASN A 134 -7.22 7.95 -22.81
CA ASN A 134 -8.16 7.18 -23.62
C ASN A 134 -8.20 5.70 -23.20
N ILE A 135 -8.94 5.41 -22.15
CA ILE A 135 -9.21 4.08 -21.58
C ILE A 135 -10.72 3.90 -21.40
N SER A 136 -11.16 2.69 -21.09
CA SER A 136 -12.59 2.42 -20.88
C SER A 136 -13.16 3.17 -19.65
N ASP A 137 -14.47 3.42 -19.68
CA ASP A 137 -15.17 4.00 -18.54
C ASP A 137 -15.09 3.13 -17.28
N ASN A 138 -14.97 1.81 -17.43
CA ASN A 138 -14.77 0.89 -16.31
C ASN A 138 -13.43 1.15 -15.63
N CYS A 139 -12.33 1.29 -16.41
CA CYS A 139 -11.03 1.66 -15.87
C CYS A 139 -11.08 3.00 -15.13
N LYS A 140 -11.71 4.03 -15.72
CA LYS A 140 -11.84 5.34 -15.06
C LYS A 140 -12.61 5.25 -13.76
N LYS A 141 -13.71 4.48 -13.72
CA LYS A 141 -14.47 4.24 -12.48
C LYS A 141 -13.63 3.52 -11.42
N LEU A 142 -12.85 2.52 -11.82
CA LEU A 142 -11.95 1.79 -10.91
C LEU A 142 -10.82 2.68 -10.41
N PHE A 143 -10.21 3.51 -11.26
CA PHE A 143 -9.20 4.48 -10.87
C PHE A 143 -9.72 5.46 -9.82
N LYS A 144 -10.92 5.99 -10.02
CA LYS A 144 -11.58 6.85 -9.03
C LYS A 144 -11.77 6.16 -7.68
N LYS A 145 -12.16 4.89 -7.70
CA LYS A 145 -12.42 4.13 -6.47
C LYS A 145 -11.13 3.75 -5.75
N ILE A 146 -10.11 3.28 -6.49
CA ILE A 146 -8.82 2.94 -5.88
C ILE A 146 -8.13 4.17 -5.29
N THR A 147 -8.12 5.30 -6.01
CA THR A 147 -7.56 6.56 -5.50
C THR A 147 -8.23 6.98 -4.19
N LYS A 148 -9.56 6.88 -4.12
CA LYS A 148 -10.29 7.18 -2.88
C LYS A 148 -9.88 6.26 -1.73
N THR A 149 -9.71 4.97 -2.00
CA THR A 149 -9.30 4.00 -0.98
C THR A 149 -7.85 4.23 -0.54
N LEU A 150 -6.94 4.49 -1.49
CA LEU A 150 -5.56 4.83 -1.19
C LEU A 150 -5.45 6.09 -0.31
N ASN A 151 -6.20 7.14 -0.65
CA ASN A 151 -6.22 8.37 0.15
C ASN A 151 -6.75 8.14 1.57
N PHE A 152 -7.77 7.31 1.74
CA PHE A 152 -8.29 6.96 3.07
C PHE A 152 -7.20 6.34 3.95
N TRP A 153 -6.50 5.31 3.45
CA TRP A 153 -5.45 4.62 4.20
C TRP A 153 -4.20 5.49 4.38
N SER A 154 -3.83 6.26 3.36
CA SER A 154 -2.71 7.21 3.42
C SER A 154 -2.92 8.27 4.51
N ASN A 155 -4.12 8.84 4.63
CA ASN A 155 -4.40 9.85 5.64
C ASN A 155 -4.23 9.29 7.06
N ILE A 156 -4.66 8.05 7.30
CA ILE A 156 -4.48 7.42 8.62
C ILE A 156 -3.00 7.28 8.97
N GLU A 157 -2.16 6.86 8.03
CA GLU A 157 -0.72 6.73 8.30
C GLU A 157 -0.02 8.10 8.38
N ALA A 158 -0.46 9.08 7.59
CA ALA A 158 0.09 10.44 7.62
C ALA A 158 -0.11 11.13 8.98
N ASP A 159 -1.22 10.88 9.66
CA ASP A 159 -1.50 11.42 10.99
C ASP A 159 -0.44 11.00 12.04
N PHE A 160 0.29 9.91 11.78
CA PHE A 160 1.41 9.45 12.60
C PHE A 160 2.79 9.80 12.04
N GLY A 161 2.85 10.63 11.00
CA GLY A 161 4.11 11.10 10.42
C GLY A 161 4.84 10.06 9.55
N HIS A 162 4.13 9.02 9.08
CA HIS A 162 4.73 8.05 8.16
C HIS A 162 4.89 8.63 6.75
N ASN A 163 5.92 8.15 6.05
CA ASN A 163 6.05 8.41 4.63
C ASN A 163 4.95 7.65 3.86
N CYS A 164 4.09 8.41 3.18
CA CYS A 164 2.98 7.90 2.41
C CYS A 164 3.26 7.71 0.92
N ASP A 165 4.53 7.76 0.48
CA ASP A 165 4.90 7.60 -0.93
C ASP A 165 4.41 6.28 -1.53
N LYS A 166 4.30 5.22 -0.72
CA LYS A 166 3.75 3.93 -1.14
C LYS A 166 2.30 4.00 -1.66
N TYR A 167 1.55 5.04 -1.29
CA TYR A 167 0.18 5.26 -1.75
C TYR A 167 0.09 6.07 -3.05
N ASN A 168 1.22 6.60 -3.51
CA ASN A 168 1.26 7.33 -4.77
C ASN A 168 1.13 6.38 -5.95
N ILE A 169 0.24 6.75 -6.87
CA ILE A 169 0.01 6.02 -8.12
C ILE A 169 0.29 6.92 -9.30
N GLN A 170 0.65 6.30 -10.43
CA GLN A 170 0.98 7.00 -11.67
C GLN A 170 0.10 6.49 -12.81
N TYR A 171 -0.45 7.40 -13.60
CA TYR A 171 -1.34 7.04 -14.73
C TYR A 171 -0.61 6.98 -16.08
N ASP A 172 0.68 7.32 -16.09
CA ASP A 172 1.49 7.51 -17.28
C ASP A 172 1.53 6.29 -18.20
N LEU A 173 1.56 5.08 -17.62
CA LEU A 173 1.55 3.83 -18.37
C LEU A 173 0.15 3.34 -18.77
N ALA A 174 -0.90 3.84 -18.12
CA ALA A 174 -2.23 3.24 -18.22
C ALA A 174 -2.78 3.24 -19.66
N GLU A 175 -2.66 4.34 -20.39
CA GLU A 175 -3.14 4.42 -21.77
C GLU A 175 -2.30 3.58 -22.72
N ILE A 176 -0.97 3.58 -22.53
CA ILE A 176 -0.05 2.81 -23.37
C ILE A 176 -0.33 1.32 -23.21
N ILE A 177 -0.46 0.84 -21.97
CA ILE A 177 -0.76 -0.56 -21.66
C ILE A 177 -2.15 -0.94 -22.17
N TYR A 178 -3.14 -0.07 -22.01
CA TYR A 178 -4.48 -0.28 -22.52
C TYR A 178 -4.50 -0.44 -24.04
N LYS A 179 -3.73 0.33 -24.79
CA LYS A 179 -3.59 0.21 -26.25
C LYS A 179 -2.78 -1.02 -26.65
N TRP A 180 -1.70 -1.30 -25.93
CA TRP A 180 -0.81 -2.44 -26.26
C TRP A 180 -1.51 -3.79 -26.11
N THR A 181 -2.29 -3.98 -25.06
CA THR A 181 -3.06 -5.21 -24.85
C THR A 181 -4.11 -5.43 -25.95
N PHE A 182 -4.63 -4.37 -26.56
CA PHE A 182 -5.54 -4.48 -27.70
C PHE A 182 -4.85 -5.05 -28.96
N VAL A 183 -3.61 -4.63 -29.23
CA VAL A 183 -2.84 -5.12 -30.39
C VAL A 183 -2.47 -6.60 -30.28
N GLN A 184 -2.29 -7.10 -29.06
CA GLN A 184 -1.99 -8.53 -28.83
C GLN A 184 -3.21 -9.42 -29.07
N ASP A 185 -4.39 -8.98 -28.69
CA ASP A 185 -5.64 -9.74 -28.90
C ASP A 185 -5.99 -9.88 -30.39
N GLU A 186 -5.70 -8.87 -31.21
CA GLU A 186 -5.92 -8.94 -32.67
C GLU A 186 -4.91 -9.83 -33.40
N LYS A 187 -3.68 -9.96 -32.90
CA LYS A 187 -2.64 -10.81 -33.51
C LYS A 187 -2.71 -12.27 -33.07
N GLY A 188 -3.36 -12.56 -31.96
CA GLY A 188 -3.60 -13.92 -31.47
C GLY A 188 -4.80 -14.61 -32.16
N ALA A 189 -5.50 -13.93 -33.05
CA ALA A 189 -6.65 -14.43 -33.83
C ALA A 189 -6.30 -14.83 -35.27
N ILE A 190 -5.00 -15.02 -35.59
CA ILE A 190 -4.55 -15.53 -36.90
C ILE A 190 -3.92 -16.91 -36.73
#